data_220f043900ca23c49544ff400a823ad1
#
_entry.id   220f043900ca23c49544ff400a823ad1
#
_cell.length_a   1.000
_cell.length_b   1.000
_cell.length_c   1.000
_cell.angle_alpha   90.00
_cell.angle_beta   90.00
_cell.angle_gamma   90.00
#
_symmetry.space_group_name_H-M   'P 1'
#
loop_
_entity.id
_entity.type
_entity.pdbx_description
1 polymer ?
#
loop_
_entity_poly.entity_id
_entity_poly.type
_entity_poly.pdbx_seq_one_letter_code
_entity_poly.pdbx_strand_id
1 'polypeptide(L)'
;MTDHQKQIYSDHIINDLSYTEIGLNEGISRQAVFDLIKRCDSILKEYEEKLKLVEKFLETNDRISRIHDLSEELMKSTDDKELRKKISEIEKISKDIYESY
;
A
#
# COMPACT_ATOMS: atom_id res chain seq x y z
N MET A 1 9.80 -12.97 -6.27
CA MET A 1 10.09 -13.55 -7.61
C MET A 1 11.58 -13.86 -7.73
N THR A 2 11.93 -14.97 -8.32
CA THR A 2 13.31 -15.30 -8.65
C THR A 2 13.79 -14.45 -9.82
N ASP A 3 15.12 -14.35 -10.02
CA ASP A 3 15.69 -13.61 -11.16
C ASP A 3 15.25 -14.21 -12.51
N HIS A 4 15.14 -15.53 -12.57
CA HIS A 4 14.64 -16.24 -13.76
C HIS A 4 13.19 -15.90 -14.06
N GLN A 5 12.33 -15.85 -13.07
CA GLN A 5 10.94 -15.44 -13.22
C GLN A 5 10.81 -13.99 -13.67
N LYS A 6 11.64 -13.09 -13.13
CA LYS A 6 11.70 -11.68 -13.55
C LYS A 6 12.09 -11.55 -15.00
N GLN A 7 13.07 -12.34 -15.45
CA GLN A 7 13.52 -12.33 -16.84
C GLN A 7 12.40 -12.75 -17.80
N ILE A 8 11.72 -13.85 -17.53
CA ILE A 8 10.62 -14.34 -18.33
C ILE A 8 9.46 -13.34 -18.36
N TYR A 9 9.11 -12.77 -17.22
CA TYR A 9 8.07 -11.77 -17.11
C TYR A 9 8.40 -10.51 -17.92
N SER A 10 9.65 -10.02 -17.80
CA SER A 10 10.14 -8.88 -18.59
C SER A 10 10.13 -9.14 -20.08
N ASP A 11 10.48 -10.33 -20.52
CA ASP A 11 10.46 -10.71 -21.93
C ASP A 11 9.05 -10.62 -22.52
N HIS A 12 8.04 -10.98 -21.75
CA HIS A 12 6.66 -10.87 -22.19
C HIS A 12 6.12 -9.43 -22.14
N ILE A 13 6.31 -8.75 -21.01
CA ILE A 13 5.69 -7.43 -20.76
C ILE A 13 6.45 -6.29 -21.46
N ILE A 14 7.78 -6.31 -21.43
CA ILE A 14 8.61 -5.22 -21.95
C ILE A 14 9.05 -5.49 -23.38
N ASN A 15 9.48 -6.72 -23.67
CA ASN A 15 10.04 -7.09 -24.98
C ASN A 15 9.01 -7.68 -25.95
N ASP A 16 7.74 -7.73 -25.57
CA ASP A 16 6.63 -8.23 -26.41
C ASP A 16 6.80 -9.64 -26.95
N LEU A 17 7.57 -10.49 -26.29
CA LEU A 17 7.71 -11.88 -26.71
C LEU A 17 6.43 -12.67 -26.38
N SER A 18 6.02 -13.51 -27.32
CA SER A 18 4.88 -14.41 -27.11
C SER A 18 5.24 -15.54 -26.14
N TYR A 19 4.25 -16.20 -25.57
CA TYR A 19 4.46 -17.39 -24.73
C TYR A 19 5.20 -18.50 -25.48
N THR A 20 4.90 -18.68 -26.77
CA THR A 20 5.58 -19.67 -27.62
C THR A 20 7.04 -19.32 -27.80
N GLU A 21 7.38 -18.06 -28.08
CA GLU A 21 8.76 -17.59 -28.24
C GLU A 21 9.56 -17.76 -26.97
N ILE A 22 8.98 -17.39 -25.83
CA ILE A 22 9.64 -17.55 -24.52
C ILE A 22 9.85 -19.04 -24.23
N GLY A 23 8.85 -19.87 -24.48
CA GLY A 23 8.95 -21.32 -24.28
C GLY A 23 10.07 -21.94 -25.08
N LEU A 24 10.22 -21.54 -26.36
CA LEU A 24 11.31 -22.00 -27.21
C LEU A 24 12.69 -21.55 -26.69
N ASN A 25 12.80 -20.29 -26.26
CA ASN A 25 14.05 -19.74 -25.74
C ASN A 25 14.47 -20.38 -24.41
N GLU A 26 13.52 -20.70 -23.57
CA GLU A 26 13.78 -21.24 -22.21
C GLU A 26 13.72 -22.78 -22.13
N GLY A 27 13.31 -23.42 -23.21
CA GLY A 27 13.17 -24.88 -23.24
C GLY A 27 12.03 -25.42 -22.40
N ILE A 28 10.95 -24.66 -22.25
CA ILE A 28 9.74 -25.04 -21.53
C ILE A 28 8.50 -24.93 -22.41
N SER A 29 7.39 -25.53 -21.98
CA SER A 29 6.15 -25.50 -22.73
C SER A 29 5.50 -24.09 -22.70
N ARG A 30 4.68 -23.80 -23.69
CA ARG A 30 3.86 -22.59 -23.74
C ARG A 30 2.97 -22.46 -22.49
N GLN A 31 2.38 -23.57 -22.06
CA GLN A 31 1.54 -23.61 -20.85
C GLN A 31 2.35 -23.29 -19.60
N ALA A 32 3.58 -23.78 -19.48
CA ALA A 32 4.47 -23.47 -18.36
C ALA A 32 4.81 -21.98 -18.31
N VAL A 33 5.03 -21.35 -19.47
CA VAL A 33 5.24 -19.89 -19.55
C VAL A 33 4.01 -19.14 -19.09
N PHE A 34 2.84 -19.52 -19.57
CA PHE A 34 1.56 -18.91 -19.20
C PHE A 34 1.34 -18.97 -17.67
N ASP A 35 1.53 -20.14 -17.07
CA ASP A 35 1.35 -20.35 -15.64
C ASP A 35 2.33 -19.51 -14.81
N LEU A 36 3.58 -19.41 -15.28
CA LEU A 36 4.62 -18.61 -14.64
C LEU A 36 4.26 -17.12 -14.67
N ILE A 37 3.84 -16.60 -15.82
CA ILE A 37 3.45 -15.19 -15.96
C ILE A 37 2.24 -14.87 -15.10
N LYS A 38 1.25 -15.75 -15.08
CA LYS A 38 0.05 -15.60 -14.26
C LYS A 38 0.38 -15.56 -12.77
N ARG A 39 1.35 -16.37 -12.33
CA ARG A 39 1.84 -16.36 -10.96
C ARG A 39 2.56 -15.06 -10.63
N CYS A 40 3.37 -14.53 -11.53
CA CYS A 40 4.04 -13.24 -11.38
C CYS A 40 3.04 -12.10 -11.29
N ASP A 41 2.00 -12.09 -12.12
CA ASP A 41 0.92 -11.10 -12.05
C ASP A 41 0.24 -11.10 -10.68
N SER A 42 -0.04 -12.27 -10.13
CA SER A 42 -0.65 -12.40 -8.79
C SER A 42 0.25 -11.85 -7.69
N ILE A 43 1.55 -12.14 -7.74
CA ILE A 43 2.54 -11.63 -6.78
C ILE A 43 2.62 -10.10 -6.84
N LEU A 44 2.70 -9.53 -8.04
CA LEU A 44 2.77 -8.09 -8.24
C LEU A 44 1.50 -7.39 -7.76
N LYS A 45 0.34 -8.00 -8.00
CA LYS A 45 -0.94 -7.49 -7.52
C LYS A 45 -1.00 -7.46 -5.98
N GLU A 46 -0.51 -8.50 -5.32
CA GLU A 46 -0.39 -8.53 -3.85
C GLU A 46 0.49 -7.42 -3.32
N TYR A 47 1.65 -7.19 -3.92
CA TYR A 47 2.54 -6.10 -3.54
C TYR A 47 1.88 -4.74 -3.74
N GLU A 48 1.18 -4.54 -4.85
CA GLU A 48 0.46 -3.30 -5.12
C GLU A 48 -0.61 -3.02 -4.05
N GLU A 49 -1.38 -4.04 -3.66
CA GLU A 49 -2.37 -3.92 -2.60
C GLU A 49 -1.74 -3.56 -1.25
N LYS A 50 -0.61 -4.18 -0.91
CA LYS A 50 0.14 -3.86 0.32
C LYS A 50 0.68 -2.43 0.29
N LEU A 51 1.19 -1.96 -0.84
CA LEU A 51 1.69 -0.59 -1.00
C LEU A 51 0.57 0.43 -0.84
N LYS A 52 -0.62 0.16 -1.37
CA LYS A 52 -1.80 1.02 -1.19
C LYS A 52 -2.23 1.10 0.27
N LEU A 53 -2.13 0.01 1.03
CA LEU A 53 -2.42 0.00 2.46
C LEU A 53 -1.42 0.84 3.25
N VAL A 54 -0.14 0.77 2.92
CA VAL A 54 0.91 1.61 3.53
C VAL A 54 0.67 3.09 3.22
N GLU A 55 0.37 3.43 1.98
CA GLU A 55 0.06 4.79 1.55
C GLU A 55 -1.13 5.35 2.34
N LYS A 56 -2.21 4.58 2.45
CA LYS A 56 -3.38 4.96 3.22
C LYS A 56 -3.08 5.16 4.70
N PHE A 57 -2.23 4.32 5.28
CA PHE A 57 -1.77 4.45 6.66
C PHE A 57 -1.02 5.77 6.88
N LEU A 58 -0.09 6.11 5.97
CA LEU A 58 0.68 7.35 6.05
C LEU A 58 -0.22 8.59 5.92
N GLU A 59 -1.18 8.57 5.00
CA GLU A 59 -2.15 9.66 4.85
C GLU A 59 -3.00 9.83 6.12
N THR A 60 -3.43 8.75 6.72
CA THR A 60 -4.21 8.78 7.97
C THR A 60 -3.39 9.35 9.11
N ASN A 61 -2.12 8.97 9.21
CA ASN A 61 -1.19 9.52 10.21
C ASN A 61 -1.04 11.03 10.07
N ASP A 62 -0.87 11.54 8.86
CA ASP A 62 -0.76 12.98 8.60
C ASP A 62 -2.02 13.72 9.05
N ARG A 63 -3.18 13.16 8.77
CA ARG A 63 -4.47 13.74 9.20
C ARG A 63 -4.62 13.75 10.72
N ILE A 64 -4.21 12.68 11.39
CA ILE A 64 -4.23 12.59 12.86
C ILE A 64 -3.29 13.62 13.48
N SER A 65 -2.08 13.78 12.93
CA SER A 65 -1.13 14.81 13.38
C SER A 65 -1.71 16.20 13.25
N ARG A 66 -2.42 16.48 12.16
CA ARG A 66 -3.09 17.76 11.95
C ARG A 66 -4.19 18.01 12.98
N ILE A 67 -5.00 17.00 13.27
CA ILE A 67 -6.03 17.10 14.31
C ILE A 67 -5.39 17.38 15.66
N HIS A 68 -4.30 16.72 15.98
CA HIS A 68 -3.56 16.93 17.22
C HIS A 68 -3.04 18.37 17.35
N ASP A 69 -2.42 18.90 16.30
CA ASP A 69 -1.90 20.27 16.26
C ASP A 69 -3.00 21.30 16.44
N LEU A 70 -4.13 21.13 15.75
CA LEU A 70 -5.28 22.02 15.88
C LEU A 70 -5.91 21.95 17.26
N SER A 71 -5.98 20.76 17.85
CA SER A 71 -6.48 20.56 19.22
C SER A 71 -5.59 21.25 20.24
N GLU A 72 -4.27 21.17 20.09
CA GLU A 72 -3.32 21.88 20.97
C GLU A 72 -3.47 23.40 20.86
N GLU A 73 -3.62 23.92 19.65
CA GLU A 73 -3.87 25.37 19.44
C GLU A 73 -5.14 25.81 20.14
N LEU A 74 -6.21 25.05 20.03
CA LEU A 74 -7.48 25.35 20.69
C LEU A 74 -7.38 25.31 22.21
N MET A 75 -6.66 24.33 22.74
CA MET A 75 -6.41 24.22 24.19
C MET A 75 -5.67 25.43 24.76
N LYS A 76 -4.74 25.99 24.00
CA LYS A 76 -3.96 27.19 24.39
C LYS A 76 -4.78 28.47 24.28
N SER A 77 -5.80 28.51 23.42
CA SER A 77 -6.58 29.70 23.14
C SER A 77 -7.88 29.82 23.92
N THR A 78 -8.24 28.82 24.72
CA THR A 78 -9.49 28.84 25.50
C THR A 78 -9.28 28.35 26.93
N ASP A 79 -9.98 29.01 27.88
CA ASP A 79 -10.07 28.59 29.27
C ASP A 79 -11.43 27.97 29.62
N ASP A 80 -12.32 27.86 28.64
CA ASP A 80 -13.65 27.27 28.81
C ASP A 80 -13.52 25.77 29.09
N LYS A 81 -14.01 25.34 30.26
CA LYS A 81 -13.92 23.93 30.67
C LYS A 81 -14.71 22.97 29.78
N GLU A 82 -15.85 23.40 29.24
CA GLU A 82 -16.65 22.58 28.36
C GLU A 82 -15.99 22.39 27.00
N LEU A 83 -15.43 23.47 26.45
CA LEU A 83 -14.66 23.41 25.20
C LEU A 83 -13.42 22.52 25.37
N ARG A 84 -12.72 22.64 26.48
CA ARG A 84 -11.55 21.81 26.80
C ARG A 84 -11.90 20.35 26.89
N LYS A 85 -13.06 20.02 27.47
CA LYS A 85 -13.57 18.64 27.50
C LYS A 85 -13.80 18.09 26.10
N LYS A 86 -14.45 18.87 25.24
CA LYS A 86 -14.71 18.47 23.84
C LYS A 86 -13.42 18.29 23.04
N ILE A 87 -12.45 19.16 23.23
CA ILE A 87 -11.14 19.04 22.58
C ILE A 87 -10.42 17.77 23.01
N SER A 88 -10.43 17.45 24.31
CA SER A 88 -9.85 16.22 24.84
C SER A 88 -10.51 14.97 24.25
N GLU A 89 -11.81 15.02 24.03
CA GLU A 89 -12.57 13.94 23.41
C GLU A 89 -12.17 13.75 21.95
N ILE A 90 -11.99 14.84 21.21
CA ILE A 90 -11.49 14.81 19.81
C ILE A 90 -10.11 14.16 19.76
N GLU A 91 -9.20 14.54 20.63
CA GLU A 91 -7.87 13.94 20.71
C GLU A 91 -7.91 12.45 21.03
N LYS A 92 -8.78 12.06 21.95
CA LYS A 92 -8.97 10.65 22.30
C LYS A 92 -9.45 9.82 21.10
N ILE A 93 -10.43 10.33 20.36
CA ILE A 93 -10.94 9.67 19.15
C ILE A 93 -9.84 9.53 18.11
N SER A 94 -9.04 10.57 17.89
CA SER A 94 -7.91 10.53 16.95
C SER A 94 -6.87 9.50 17.35
N LYS A 95 -6.56 9.41 18.62
CA LYS A 95 -5.63 8.41 19.16
C LYS A 95 -6.17 6.99 18.96
N ASP A 96 -7.45 6.78 19.18
CA ASP A 96 -8.10 5.47 18.95
C ASP A 96 -8.02 5.06 17.49
N ILE A 97 -8.17 5.98 16.55
CA ILE A 97 -8.01 5.73 15.11
C ILE A 97 -6.58 5.29 14.82
N TYR A 98 -5.59 5.98 15.36
CA TYR A 98 -4.17 5.64 15.20
C TYR A 98 -3.86 4.24 15.73
N GLU A 99 -4.36 3.89 16.92
CA GLU A 99 -4.13 2.60 17.57
C GLU A 99 -4.88 1.43 16.91
N SER A 100 -5.88 1.71 16.09
CA SER A 100 -6.68 0.68 15.39
C SER A 100 -6.02 0.14 14.10
N TYR A 101 -4.92 0.71 13.69
CA TYR A 101 -4.16 0.23 12.53
C TYR A 101 -3.21 -0.93 12.85
#